data_a8e511badbe383e2923f78075de5af37
#
_entry.id   a8e511badbe383e2923f78075de5af37
#
_cell.length_a   1.000
_cell.length_b   1.000
_cell.length_c   1.000
_cell.angle_alpha   90.00
_cell.angle_beta   90.00
_cell.angle_gamma   90.00
#
_symmetry.space_group_name_H-M   'P 1'
#
loop_
_entity.id
_entity.type
_entity.pdbx_description
1 polymer ?
#
loop_
_entity_poly.entity_id
_entity_poly.type
_entity_poly.pdbx_seq_one_letter_code
_entity_poly.pdbx_strand_id
1 'polypeptide(L)'
;MKIFMTRNIKNHLTLAVALVIGLSSLTVYGQQHPSLDNYLFTPVSISPANAGMQQQDVVSLVDAQWVGIKGAPRTGIISADYRSLNGLGLNMTLVTDAVGPATTSYMGLSAAYHLPISEEATLSTGLRVSLGRSTVDFNNEFYFDLVDPNIYSVQGPMMANVDVGTTLNTKSFYAGVSFKNLNRAEIYKNNYTAQVLHVFGGHRMDVTQDWALTSSFLMTGTSNSPADLNMHAYVERSNTWGVGLHYSPADEMGMLFRVKPTDDWHLFYQYNFPLTELVYVTRTSHVVGVAFNVMQKVTSLTSPRYFL
;
A
#
# COMPACT_ATOMS: atom_id res chain seq x y z
N MET A 1 15.68 13.61 37.96
CA MET A 1 15.72 13.29 36.49
C MET A 1 14.60 12.37 36.02
N LYS A 2 14.06 11.43 36.81
CA LYS A 2 12.92 10.55 36.42
C LYS A 2 11.55 11.26 36.24
N ILE A 3 11.27 12.33 36.96
CA ILE A 3 9.94 13.00 36.96
C ILE A 3 9.73 13.89 35.73
N PHE A 4 10.79 14.46 35.12
CA PHE A 4 10.68 15.26 33.91
C PHE A 4 10.43 14.42 32.64
N MET A 5 10.93 13.18 32.63
CA MET A 5 10.80 12.28 31.47
C MET A 5 9.37 11.72 31.32
N THR A 6 8.69 11.47 32.46
CA THR A 6 7.29 10.97 32.45
C THR A 6 6.27 12.02 32.06
N ARG A 7 6.54 13.31 32.27
CA ARG A 7 5.63 14.41 31.94
C ARG A 7 5.60 14.69 30.43
N ASN A 8 6.76 14.60 29.76
CA ASN A 8 6.83 14.75 28.31
C ASN A 8 6.12 13.61 27.58
N ILE A 9 6.30 12.36 28.00
CA ILE A 9 5.65 11.19 27.39
C ILE A 9 4.11 11.31 27.50
N LYS A 10 3.58 11.74 28.64
CA LYS A 10 2.14 11.96 28.80
C LYS A 10 1.61 13.06 27.87
N ASN A 11 2.33 14.15 27.71
CA ASN A 11 1.92 15.24 26.82
C ASN A 11 1.92 14.81 25.34
N HIS A 12 2.92 14.06 24.90
CA HIS A 12 2.96 13.52 23.54
C HIS A 12 1.86 12.47 23.29
N LEU A 13 1.55 11.63 24.27
CA LEU A 13 0.46 10.67 24.18
C LEU A 13 -0.89 11.37 24.14
N THR A 14 -1.10 12.41 24.95
CA THR A 14 -2.34 13.21 24.94
C THR A 14 -2.51 13.95 23.62
N LEU A 15 -1.43 14.50 23.05
CA LEU A 15 -1.46 15.17 21.75
C LEU A 15 -1.78 14.19 20.62
N ALA A 16 -1.18 13.00 20.65
CA ALA A 16 -1.45 11.95 19.66
C ALA A 16 -2.91 11.45 19.74
N VAL A 17 -3.45 11.24 20.95
CA VAL A 17 -4.84 10.85 21.15
C VAL A 17 -5.80 11.96 20.73
N ALA A 18 -5.50 13.23 21.03
CA ALA A 18 -6.31 14.38 20.61
C ALA A 18 -6.29 14.55 19.08
N LEU A 19 -5.16 14.28 18.43
CA LEU A 19 -5.05 14.31 16.96
C LEU A 19 -5.90 13.20 16.33
N VAL A 20 -5.88 11.99 16.87
CA VAL A 20 -6.69 10.85 16.42
C VAL A 20 -8.19 11.12 16.58
N ILE A 21 -8.61 11.68 17.72
CA ILE A 21 -10.03 12.03 17.97
C ILE A 21 -10.48 13.18 17.07
N GLY A 22 -9.61 14.16 16.76
CA GLY A 22 -9.93 15.28 15.87
C GLY A 22 -10.11 14.87 14.40
N LEU A 23 -9.50 13.77 13.97
CA LEU A 23 -9.60 13.24 12.61
C LEU A 23 -10.84 12.35 12.38
N SER A 24 -11.52 11.90 13.44
CA SER A 24 -12.67 10.99 13.36
C SER A 24 -14.00 11.62 12.96
N SER A 25 -14.09 12.94 12.72
CA SER A 25 -15.33 13.66 12.41
C SER A 25 -15.57 13.92 10.91
N LEU A 26 -14.85 13.24 10.00
CA LEU A 26 -15.02 13.43 8.56
C LEU A 26 -16.14 12.53 8.02
N THR A 27 -17.13 13.14 7.37
CA THR A 27 -18.22 12.44 6.68
C THR A 27 -17.69 11.69 5.47
N VAL A 28 -17.95 10.38 5.41
CA VAL A 28 -17.49 9.48 4.36
C VAL A 28 -18.41 9.55 3.15
N TYR A 29 -17.86 9.90 1.99
CA TYR A 29 -18.43 9.63 0.67
C TYR A 29 -17.53 8.61 -0.02
N GLY A 30 -18.09 7.43 -0.36
CA GLY A 30 -17.30 6.35 -0.92
C GLY A 30 -16.83 6.61 -2.35
N GLN A 31 -15.51 6.66 -2.55
CA GLN A 31 -14.88 6.34 -3.83
C GLN A 31 -13.83 5.27 -3.56
N GLN A 32 -14.00 4.11 -4.19
CA GLN A 32 -13.08 3.00 -4.03
C GLN A 32 -11.83 3.23 -4.91
N HIS A 33 -10.70 3.43 -4.26
CA HIS A 33 -9.40 3.10 -4.84
C HIS A 33 -9.05 1.66 -4.46
N PRO A 34 -8.20 0.96 -5.24
CA PRO A 34 -7.64 -0.30 -4.80
C PRO A 34 -7.12 -0.14 -3.37
N SER A 35 -7.49 -1.06 -2.48
CA SER A 35 -7.00 -1.05 -1.11
C SER A 35 -5.48 -1.06 -1.12
N LEU A 36 -4.87 -0.16 -0.38
CA LEU A 36 -3.43 -0.08 -0.16
C LEU A 36 -3.05 -0.52 1.25
N ASP A 37 -3.91 -1.27 1.92
CA ASP A 37 -3.71 -1.76 3.29
C ASP A 37 -2.47 -2.64 3.40
N ASN A 38 -2.03 -3.19 2.26
CA ASN A 38 -0.86 -4.03 2.12
C ASN A 38 0.42 -3.28 1.69
N TYR A 39 0.46 -1.94 1.77
CA TYR A 39 1.59 -1.13 1.29
C TYR A 39 2.92 -1.48 1.97
N LEU A 40 2.90 -2.08 3.15
CA LEU A 40 4.11 -2.55 3.82
C LEU A 40 4.85 -3.64 3.04
N PHE A 41 4.12 -4.47 2.28
CA PHE A 41 4.68 -5.54 1.44
C PHE A 41 5.02 -5.06 0.03
N THR A 42 4.36 -4.01 -0.45
CA THR A 42 4.55 -3.43 -1.78
C THR A 42 4.70 -1.91 -1.71
N PRO A 43 5.77 -1.40 -1.10
CA PRO A 43 5.95 0.03 -0.85
C PRO A 43 5.99 0.86 -2.13
N VAL A 44 6.38 0.27 -3.25
CA VAL A 44 6.35 0.91 -4.55
C VAL A 44 4.93 1.23 -5.01
N SER A 45 3.90 0.54 -4.51
CA SER A 45 2.50 0.82 -4.86
C SER A 45 2.03 2.20 -4.40
N ILE A 46 2.57 2.70 -3.29
CA ILE A 46 2.24 4.03 -2.77
C ILE A 46 3.13 5.14 -3.33
N SER A 47 4.39 4.86 -3.67
CA SER A 47 5.31 5.87 -4.20
C SER A 47 6.36 5.25 -5.11
N PRO A 48 6.58 5.80 -6.32
CA PRO A 48 7.66 5.36 -7.19
C PRO A 48 9.06 5.63 -6.61
N ALA A 49 9.20 6.53 -5.64
CA ALA A 49 10.46 6.77 -4.94
C ALA A 49 10.96 5.56 -4.13
N ASN A 50 10.07 4.58 -3.88
CA ASN A 50 10.40 3.35 -3.17
C ASN A 50 10.90 2.23 -4.10
N ALA A 51 11.01 2.46 -5.42
CA ALA A 51 11.59 1.48 -6.35
C ALA A 51 13.04 1.17 -5.98
N GLY A 52 13.41 -0.11 -5.92
CA GLY A 52 14.73 -0.58 -5.45
C GLY A 52 14.91 -0.54 -3.93
N MET A 53 13.85 -0.27 -3.15
CA MET A 53 13.92 -0.23 -1.69
C MET A 53 13.28 -1.46 -1.02
N GLN A 54 12.61 -2.29 -1.77
CA GLN A 54 11.98 -3.50 -1.28
C GLN A 54 13.04 -4.50 -0.79
N GLN A 55 12.74 -5.26 0.25
CA GLN A 55 13.69 -6.24 0.78
C GLN A 55 13.79 -7.48 -0.11
N GLN A 56 12.73 -7.79 -0.82
CA GLN A 56 12.60 -8.94 -1.71
C GLN A 56 12.62 -8.48 -3.15
N ASP A 57 13.25 -9.28 -4.03
CA ASP A 57 13.34 -8.95 -5.45
C ASP A 57 11.98 -9.09 -6.15
N VAL A 58 11.14 -10.04 -5.71
CA VAL A 58 9.79 -10.24 -6.26
C VAL A 58 8.79 -10.44 -5.14
N VAL A 59 7.67 -9.75 -5.24
CA VAL A 59 6.50 -9.91 -4.37
C VAL A 59 5.28 -10.20 -5.23
N SER A 60 4.50 -11.18 -4.84
CA SER A 60 3.17 -11.44 -5.38
C SER A 60 2.16 -11.47 -4.24
N LEU A 61 1.07 -10.75 -4.38
CA LEU A 61 -0.01 -10.75 -3.41
C LEU A 61 -1.38 -10.73 -4.08
N VAL A 62 -2.36 -11.25 -3.36
CA VAL A 62 -3.78 -11.15 -3.66
C VAL A 62 -4.50 -10.61 -2.43
N ASP A 63 -5.26 -9.56 -2.63
CA ASP A 63 -6.19 -8.98 -1.66
C ASP A 63 -7.61 -9.32 -2.10
N ALA A 64 -8.36 -10.01 -1.27
CA ALA A 64 -9.75 -10.37 -1.48
C ALA A 64 -10.60 -9.76 -0.37
N GLN A 65 -11.28 -8.66 -0.68
CA GLN A 65 -12.12 -7.95 0.26
C GLN A 65 -13.53 -8.55 0.32
N TRP A 66 -14.19 -8.39 1.47
CA TRP A 66 -15.60 -8.75 1.70
C TRP A 66 -15.98 -10.13 1.18
N VAL A 67 -15.23 -11.14 1.60
CA VAL A 67 -15.42 -12.52 1.14
C VAL A 67 -16.84 -13.00 1.42
N GLY A 68 -17.47 -13.57 0.40
CA GLY A 68 -18.87 -14.02 0.42
C GLY A 68 -19.83 -13.07 -0.28
N ILE A 69 -19.41 -11.85 -0.64
CA ILE A 69 -20.19 -10.92 -1.46
C ILE A 69 -19.84 -11.14 -2.94
N LYS A 70 -20.86 -11.31 -3.77
CA LYS A 70 -20.68 -11.41 -5.23
C LYS A 70 -20.20 -10.07 -5.80
N GLY A 71 -19.10 -10.07 -6.56
CA GLY A 71 -18.50 -8.86 -7.10
C GLY A 71 -17.70 -8.04 -6.10
N ALA A 72 -17.41 -8.58 -4.93
CA ALA A 72 -16.55 -7.94 -3.95
C ALA A 72 -15.17 -7.62 -4.53
N PRO A 73 -14.50 -6.54 -4.07
CA PRO A 73 -13.21 -6.12 -4.59
C PRO A 73 -12.13 -7.21 -4.47
N ARG A 74 -11.34 -7.35 -5.51
CA ARG A 74 -10.16 -8.24 -5.55
C ARG A 74 -9.03 -7.55 -6.27
N THR A 75 -7.89 -7.44 -5.60
CA THR A 75 -6.68 -6.86 -6.18
C THR A 75 -5.57 -7.89 -6.20
N GLY A 76 -4.98 -8.12 -7.37
CA GLY A 76 -3.77 -8.91 -7.54
C GLY A 76 -2.61 -8.01 -7.89
N ILE A 77 -1.46 -8.19 -7.24
CA ILE A 77 -0.24 -7.43 -7.49
C ILE A 77 0.93 -8.40 -7.68
N ILE A 78 1.73 -8.16 -8.71
CA ILE A 78 3.06 -8.75 -8.87
C ILE A 78 4.04 -7.59 -9.04
N SER A 79 5.06 -7.53 -8.20
CA SER A 79 6.05 -6.47 -8.18
C SER A 79 7.45 -7.08 -8.23
N ALA A 80 8.27 -6.64 -9.16
CA ALA A 80 9.67 -7.01 -9.27
C ALA A 80 10.54 -5.78 -9.07
N ASP A 81 11.51 -5.88 -8.19
CA ASP A 81 12.34 -4.77 -7.72
C ASP A 81 13.82 -5.04 -7.96
N TYR A 82 14.53 -4.02 -8.39
CA TYR A 82 15.96 -4.09 -8.61
C TYR A 82 16.66 -2.84 -8.10
N ARG A 83 17.76 -3.01 -7.40
CA ARG A 83 18.61 -1.92 -6.94
C ARG A 83 20.03 -2.05 -7.47
N SER A 84 20.49 -0.99 -8.14
CA SER A 84 21.89 -0.86 -8.58
C SER A 84 22.78 -0.30 -7.46
N LEU A 85 24.07 -0.62 -7.54
CA LEU A 85 25.12 -0.05 -6.66
C LEU A 85 25.21 1.49 -6.75
N ASN A 86 24.84 2.07 -7.88
CA ASN A 86 24.93 3.51 -8.14
C ASN A 86 23.74 4.32 -7.60
N GLY A 87 22.91 3.71 -6.74
CA GLY A 87 21.75 4.39 -6.16
C GLY A 87 20.52 4.46 -7.06
N LEU A 88 20.53 3.79 -8.23
CA LEU A 88 19.38 3.66 -9.11
C LEU A 88 18.52 2.46 -8.66
N GLY A 89 17.25 2.70 -8.37
CA GLY A 89 16.23 1.69 -8.15
C GLY A 89 15.30 1.58 -9.36
N LEU A 90 14.96 0.37 -9.75
CA LEU A 90 14.00 0.08 -10.81
C LEU A 90 12.92 -0.86 -10.26
N ASN A 91 11.71 -0.70 -10.73
CA ASN A 91 10.62 -1.60 -10.38
C ASN A 91 9.68 -1.79 -11.56
N MET A 92 9.17 -3.01 -11.70
CA MET A 92 8.06 -3.34 -12.58
C MET A 92 6.92 -3.89 -11.73
N THR A 93 5.75 -3.32 -11.88
CA THR A 93 4.54 -3.75 -11.16
C THR A 93 3.45 -4.10 -12.15
N LEU A 94 2.80 -5.25 -11.96
CA LEU A 94 1.58 -5.66 -12.63
C LEU A 94 0.45 -5.66 -11.61
N VAL A 95 -0.66 -5.02 -11.95
CA VAL A 95 -1.84 -4.93 -11.08
C VAL A 95 -3.07 -5.31 -11.87
N THR A 96 -3.92 -6.10 -11.24
CA THR A 96 -5.30 -6.35 -11.70
C THR A 96 -6.23 -6.10 -10.53
N ASP A 97 -7.17 -5.20 -10.73
CA ASP A 97 -8.16 -4.80 -9.74
C ASP A 97 -9.56 -5.02 -10.31
N ALA A 98 -10.38 -5.80 -9.62
CA ALA A 98 -11.73 -6.15 -10.04
C ALA A 98 -12.72 -5.73 -8.95
N VAL A 99 -13.72 -4.92 -9.34
CA VAL A 99 -14.79 -4.45 -8.45
C VAL A 99 -16.13 -4.51 -9.21
N GLY A 100 -17.02 -5.37 -8.75
CA GLY A 100 -18.26 -5.64 -9.46
C GLY A 100 -18.02 -6.13 -10.89
N PRO A 101 -18.62 -5.51 -11.90
CA PRO A 101 -18.41 -5.85 -13.31
C PRO A 101 -17.13 -5.20 -13.89
N ALA A 102 -16.49 -4.28 -13.17
CA ALA A 102 -15.33 -3.56 -13.66
C ALA A 102 -14.03 -4.28 -13.30
N THR A 103 -13.14 -4.42 -14.29
CA THR A 103 -11.78 -4.92 -14.09
C THR A 103 -10.79 -3.93 -14.71
N THR A 104 -9.84 -3.47 -13.93
CA THR A 104 -8.76 -2.60 -14.37
C THR A 104 -7.44 -3.35 -14.24
N SER A 105 -6.69 -3.45 -15.34
CA SER A 105 -5.35 -4.04 -15.34
C SER A 105 -4.35 -3.05 -15.87
N TYR A 106 -3.20 -2.96 -15.21
CA TYR A 106 -2.11 -2.09 -15.65
C TYR A 106 -0.73 -2.66 -15.31
N MET A 107 0.24 -2.24 -16.10
CA MET A 107 1.66 -2.44 -15.87
C MET A 107 2.30 -1.07 -15.60
N GLY A 108 3.04 -0.97 -14.50
CA GLY A 108 3.82 0.20 -14.12
C GLY A 108 5.31 -0.09 -14.17
N LEU A 109 6.07 0.84 -14.74
CA LEU A 109 7.53 0.86 -14.69
C LEU A 109 7.96 2.06 -13.86
N SER A 110 8.71 1.83 -12.80
CA SER A 110 9.19 2.86 -11.89
C SER A 110 10.71 2.94 -11.92
N ALA A 111 11.24 4.15 -11.84
CA ALA A 111 12.65 4.41 -11.63
C ALA A 111 12.80 5.42 -10.50
N ALA A 112 13.71 5.15 -9.56
CA ALA A 112 14.03 6.03 -8.46
C ALA A 112 15.53 6.24 -8.35
N TYR A 113 15.92 7.43 -7.93
CA TYR A 113 17.29 7.73 -7.56
C TYR A 113 17.40 7.95 -6.06
N HIS A 114 18.29 7.22 -5.42
CA HIS A 114 18.53 7.24 -3.98
C HIS A 114 19.81 8.03 -3.70
N LEU A 115 19.64 9.29 -3.29
CA LEU A 115 20.73 10.21 -2.97
C LEU A 115 21.06 10.12 -1.47
N PRO A 116 22.24 9.63 -1.07
CA PRO A 116 22.71 9.74 0.30
C PRO A 116 22.96 11.21 0.63
N ILE A 117 22.19 11.79 1.57
CA ILE A 117 22.36 13.18 2.02
C ILE A 117 23.19 13.27 3.30
N SER A 118 23.32 12.14 4.02
CA SER A 118 24.23 11.95 5.14
C SER A 118 24.55 10.45 5.32
N GLU A 119 25.40 10.12 6.29
CA GLU A 119 25.69 8.71 6.63
C GLU A 119 24.44 7.94 7.13
N GLU A 120 23.42 8.65 7.58
CA GLU A 120 22.23 8.07 8.19
C GLU A 120 20.93 8.39 7.41
N ALA A 121 21.01 9.22 6.37
CA ALA A 121 19.82 9.67 5.65
C ALA A 121 19.99 9.59 4.13
N THR A 122 18.96 9.08 3.46
CA THR A 122 18.85 8.96 2.00
C THR A 122 17.56 9.65 1.54
N LEU A 123 17.67 10.55 0.61
CA LEU A 123 16.55 11.15 -0.10
C LEU A 123 16.35 10.39 -1.43
N SER A 124 15.17 9.84 -1.60
CA SER A 124 14.79 9.10 -2.80
C SER A 124 13.76 9.89 -3.58
N THR A 125 13.92 10.00 -4.88
CA THR A 125 12.93 10.61 -5.78
C THR A 125 12.69 9.66 -6.95
N GLY A 126 11.43 9.45 -7.30
CA GLY A 126 11.06 8.48 -8.32
C GLY A 126 9.93 8.94 -9.22
N LEU A 127 9.92 8.33 -10.39
CA LEU A 127 8.91 8.48 -11.44
C LEU A 127 8.37 7.09 -11.80
N ARG A 128 7.07 7.00 -12.07
CA ARG A 128 6.42 5.82 -12.66
C ARG A 128 5.68 6.23 -13.90
N VAL A 129 5.77 5.40 -14.93
CA VAL A 129 4.85 5.41 -16.07
C VAL A 129 4.09 4.10 -16.04
N SER A 130 2.77 4.16 -16.12
CA SER A 130 1.91 2.98 -16.16
C SER A 130 1.03 2.98 -17.40
N LEU A 131 0.85 1.80 -17.97
CA LEU A 131 -0.02 1.54 -19.12
C LEU A 131 -1.06 0.50 -18.70
N GLY A 132 -2.33 0.74 -18.99
CA GLY A 132 -3.39 -0.16 -18.60
C GLY A 132 -4.70 0.09 -19.29
N ARG A 133 -5.69 -0.72 -18.93
CA ARG A 133 -7.04 -0.63 -19.47
C ARG A 133 -8.05 -1.02 -18.40
N SER A 134 -9.22 -0.40 -18.45
CA SER A 134 -10.39 -0.79 -17.70
C SER A 134 -11.40 -1.44 -18.64
N THR A 135 -12.00 -2.55 -18.20
CA THR A 135 -13.07 -3.26 -18.91
C THR A 135 -14.23 -3.41 -17.95
N VAL A 136 -15.44 -3.14 -18.42
CA VAL A 136 -16.67 -3.39 -17.68
C VAL A 136 -17.41 -4.51 -18.40
N ASP A 137 -17.58 -5.65 -17.72
CA ASP A 137 -18.27 -6.81 -18.27
C ASP A 137 -19.60 -7.03 -17.56
N PHE A 138 -20.68 -6.73 -18.26
CA PHE A 138 -22.02 -6.92 -17.75
C PHE A 138 -22.62 -8.30 -18.09
N ASN A 139 -21.95 -9.10 -18.89
CA ASN A 139 -22.50 -10.37 -19.39
C ASN A 139 -22.52 -11.50 -18.33
N ASN A 140 -21.83 -11.34 -17.22
CA ASN A 140 -21.71 -12.38 -16.20
C ASN A 140 -22.47 -12.03 -14.92
N GLU A 141 -23.64 -12.70 -14.74
CA GLU A 141 -24.24 -13.02 -13.45
C GLU A 141 -24.71 -11.87 -12.52
N PHE A 142 -24.57 -10.57 -12.87
CA PHE A 142 -24.97 -9.49 -12.00
C PHE A 142 -26.40 -8.97 -12.23
N TYR A 143 -27.09 -9.42 -13.30
CA TYR A 143 -28.39 -8.91 -13.70
C TYR A 143 -29.44 -10.01 -13.77
N PHE A 144 -30.65 -9.67 -13.31
CA PHE A 144 -31.81 -10.58 -13.36
C PHE A 144 -32.39 -10.70 -14.77
N ASP A 145 -32.11 -9.74 -15.65
CA ASP A 145 -32.62 -9.72 -17.04
C ASP A 145 -31.45 -9.70 -18.04
N LEU A 146 -31.14 -10.85 -18.59
CA LEU A 146 -30.09 -11.03 -19.60
C LEU A 146 -30.50 -10.54 -21.00
N VAL A 147 -31.73 -10.07 -21.15
CA VAL A 147 -32.31 -9.69 -22.47
C VAL A 147 -32.28 -8.17 -22.70
N ASP A 148 -31.80 -7.38 -21.74
CA ASP A 148 -31.68 -5.92 -21.93
C ASP A 148 -30.61 -5.61 -23.00
N PRO A 149 -30.98 -5.08 -24.17
CA PRO A 149 -30.05 -4.77 -25.26
C PRO A 149 -29.04 -3.66 -24.90
N ASN A 150 -29.23 -2.98 -23.76
CA ASN A 150 -28.30 -1.97 -23.29
C ASN A 150 -27.19 -2.53 -22.38
N ILE A 151 -27.29 -3.80 -22.02
CA ILE A 151 -26.28 -4.51 -21.23
C ILE A 151 -25.23 -5.11 -22.17
N TYR A 152 -24.10 -4.47 -22.28
CA TYR A 152 -22.98 -4.95 -23.10
C TYR A 152 -21.64 -4.67 -22.42
N SER A 153 -20.67 -5.53 -22.73
CA SER A 153 -19.31 -5.34 -22.26
C SER A 153 -18.66 -4.15 -22.94
N VAL A 154 -18.01 -3.30 -22.16
CA VAL A 154 -17.32 -2.10 -22.63
C VAL A 154 -15.84 -2.18 -22.30
N GLN A 155 -15.01 -2.00 -23.33
CA GLN A 155 -13.56 -1.82 -23.13
C GLN A 155 -13.24 -0.34 -23.21
N GLY A 156 -12.61 0.19 -22.15
CA GLY A 156 -12.06 1.54 -22.15
C GLY A 156 -10.84 1.68 -23.07
N PRO A 157 -10.41 2.91 -23.35
CA PRO A 157 -9.17 3.19 -24.06
C PRO A 157 -7.94 2.68 -23.29
N MET A 158 -6.79 2.63 -23.96
CA MET A 158 -5.52 2.42 -23.29
C MET A 158 -5.19 3.66 -22.45
N MET A 159 -5.04 3.49 -21.16
CA MET A 159 -4.66 4.55 -20.23
C MET A 159 -3.14 4.59 -20.07
N ALA A 160 -2.57 5.79 -20.12
CA ALA A 160 -1.18 6.03 -19.77
C ALA A 160 -1.16 7.03 -18.61
N ASN A 161 -0.65 6.63 -17.45
CA ASN A 161 -0.57 7.48 -16.27
C ASN A 161 0.88 7.71 -15.85
N VAL A 162 1.10 8.86 -15.21
CA VAL A 162 2.40 9.26 -14.67
C VAL A 162 2.24 9.55 -13.18
N ASP A 163 3.14 8.96 -12.39
CA ASP A 163 3.22 9.17 -10.94
C ASP A 163 4.60 9.71 -10.58
N VAL A 164 4.67 10.55 -9.56
CA VAL A 164 5.92 11.04 -8.99
C VAL A 164 5.89 10.90 -7.48
N GLY A 165 7.06 10.77 -6.87
CA GLY A 165 7.16 10.71 -5.43
C GLY A 165 8.54 11.03 -4.90
N THR A 166 8.59 11.35 -3.62
CA THR A 166 9.83 11.52 -2.87
C THR A 166 9.68 10.89 -1.50
N THR A 167 10.77 10.30 -1.00
CA THR A 167 10.83 9.64 0.31
C THR A 167 12.16 9.97 0.96
N LEU A 168 12.11 10.44 2.18
CA LEU A 168 13.27 10.56 3.06
C LEU A 168 13.33 9.32 3.94
N ASN A 169 14.47 8.63 3.94
CA ASN A 169 14.71 7.43 4.75
C ASN A 169 15.90 7.69 5.65
N THR A 170 15.77 7.30 6.92
CA THR A 170 16.86 7.31 7.89
C THR A 170 17.05 5.90 8.48
N LYS A 171 17.86 5.72 9.49
CA LYS A 171 18.02 4.42 10.19
C LYS A 171 16.78 4.01 10.98
N SER A 172 15.98 4.95 11.45
CA SER A 172 14.86 4.69 12.35
C SER A 172 13.50 5.18 11.86
N PHE A 173 13.44 6.09 10.88
CA PHE A 173 12.18 6.56 10.34
C PHE A 173 12.25 6.78 8.84
N TYR A 174 11.10 6.76 8.21
CA TYR A 174 10.90 7.24 6.85
C TYR A 174 9.67 8.14 6.77
N ALA A 175 9.67 9.05 5.82
CA ALA A 175 8.52 9.88 5.49
C ALA A 175 8.54 10.21 4.00
N GLY A 176 7.37 10.27 3.39
CA GLY A 176 7.29 10.56 1.97
C GLY A 176 5.96 11.12 1.52
N VAL A 177 5.98 11.62 0.30
CA VAL A 177 4.82 12.13 -0.42
C VAL A 177 4.87 11.63 -1.87
N SER A 178 3.73 11.28 -2.42
CA SER A 178 3.62 10.95 -3.84
C SER A 178 2.31 11.44 -4.43
N PHE A 179 2.36 11.74 -5.72
CA PHE A 179 1.20 12.09 -6.54
C PHE A 179 1.06 11.05 -7.63
N LYS A 180 -0.11 10.41 -7.70
CA LYS A 180 -0.45 9.43 -8.73
C LYS A 180 -1.41 10.03 -9.74
N ASN A 181 -1.36 9.50 -10.97
CA ASN A 181 -2.24 9.88 -12.07
C ASN A 181 -2.18 11.39 -12.40
N LEU A 182 -0.99 11.98 -12.44
CA LEU A 182 -0.80 13.42 -12.68
C LEU A 182 -1.47 13.93 -13.94
N ASN A 183 -1.45 13.13 -15.01
CA ASN A 183 -1.96 13.47 -16.32
C ASN A 183 -3.46 13.12 -16.53
N ARG A 184 -4.12 12.49 -15.54
CA ARG A 184 -5.54 12.13 -15.57
C ARG A 184 -5.93 11.41 -16.87
N ALA A 185 -5.44 10.20 -17.08
CA ALA A 185 -5.79 9.42 -18.26
C ALA A 185 -7.31 9.12 -18.34
N GLU A 186 -7.86 9.13 -19.53
CA GLU A 186 -9.28 8.81 -19.76
C GLU A 186 -9.52 7.31 -19.54
N ILE A 187 -10.49 6.95 -18.70
CA ILE A 187 -10.94 5.59 -18.45
C ILE A 187 -12.03 5.20 -19.44
N TYR A 188 -13.00 6.08 -19.63
CA TYR A 188 -14.14 5.91 -20.52
C TYR A 188 -14.86 7.25 -20.69
N LYS A 189 -15.29 7.61 -21.93
CA LYS A 189 -16.09 8.80 -22.31
C LYS A 189 -16.23 9.88 -21.22
N ASN A 190 -15.27 10.80 -21.15
CA ASN A 190 -15.22 11.91 -20.19
C ASN A 190 -15.06 11.49 -18.71
N ASN A 191 -14.76 10.22 -18.44
CA ASN A 191 -14.36 9.75 -17.11
C ASN A 191 -12.86 9.54 -17.07
N TYR A 192 -12.19 10.15 -16.10
CA TYR A 192 -10.74 10.21 -16.01
C TYR A 192 -10.25 9.56 -14.71
N THR A 193 -9.03 9.07 -14.73
CA THR A 193 -8.36 8.58 -13.50
C THR A 193 -8.30 9.70 -12.46
N ALA A 194 -8.69 9.38 -11.24
CA ALA A 194 -8.57 10.33 -10.14
C ALA A 194 -7.10 10.59 -9.80
N GLN A 195 -6.76 11.84 -9.57
CA GLN A 195 -5.47 12.20 -9.00
C GLN A 195 -5.45 11.83 -7.52
N VAL A 196 -4.37 11.19 -7.08
CA VAL A 196 -4.22 10.71 -5.71
C VAL A 196 -2.97 11.30 -5.09
N LEU A 197 -3.13 11.86 -3.90
CA LEU A 197 -2.03 12.26 -3.02
C LEU A 197 -1.86 11.20 -1.94
N HIS A 198 -0.65 10.67 -1.80
CA HIS A 198 -0.25 9.88 -0.65
C HIS A 198 0.72 10.68 0.22
N VAL A 199 0.46 10.68 1.52
CA VAL A 199 1.41 11.12 2.55
C VAL A 199 1.60 9.94 3.49
N PHE A 200 2.83 9.52 3.66
CA PHE A 200 3.13 8.31 4.40
C PHE A 200 4.38 8.45 5.24
N GLY A 201 4.46 7.62 6.26
CA GLY A 201 5.63 7.58 7.11
C GLY A 201 5.59 6.41 8.08
N GLY A 202 6.73 6.15 8.71
CA GLY A 202 6.84 5.12 9.71
C GLY A 202 8.12 5.24 10.52
N HIS A 203 8.10 4.54 11.63
CA HIS A 203 9.22 4.50 12.56
C HIS A 203 9.48 3.06 12.96
N ARG A 204 10.76 2.67 12.94
CA ARG A 204 11.25 1.39 13.42
C ARG A 204 12.09 1.60 14.67
N MET A 205 11.80 0.84 15.69
CA MET A 205 12.50 0.85 16.96
C MET A 205 12.95 -0.57 17.33
N ASP A 206 14.23 -0.78 17.50
CA ASP A 206 14.75 -2.03 18.05
C ASP A 206 14.50 -2.03 19.57
N VAL A 207 13.56 -2.86 20.03
CA VAL A 207 13.13 -2.97 21.42
C VAL A 207 14.16 -3.78 22.22
N THR A 208 14.69 -4.84 21.59
CA THR A 208 15.79 -5.65 22.10
C THR A 208 16.68 -6.08 20.93
N GLN A 209 17.73 -6.88 21.18
CA GLN A 209 18.55 -7.42 20.10
C GLN A 209 17.78 -8.30 19.12
N ASP A 210 16.69 -8.94 19.59
CA ASP A 210 15.89 -9.87 18.80
C ASP A 210 14.55 -9.28 18.34
N TRP A 211 14.05 -8.23 18.97
CA TRP A 211 12.72 -7.70 18.72
C TRP A 211 12.74 -6.27 18.19
N ALA A 212 12.05 -6.05 17.13
CA ALA A 212 11.81 -4.72 16.56
C ALA A 212 10.31 -4.42 16.45
N LEU A 213 9.94 -3.18 16.73
CA LEU A 213 8.61 -2.62 16.54
C LEU A 213 8.66 -1.65 15.36
N THR A 214 7.79 -1.84 14.40
CA THR A 214 7.55 -0.89 13.30
C THR A 214 6.15 -0.33 13.42
N SER A 215 6.02 1.00 13.39
CA SER A 215 4.76 1.70 13.28
C SER A 215 4.75 2.51 11.99
N SER A 216 3.62 2.54 11.29
CA SER A 216 3.51 3.27 10.04
C SER A 216 2.11 3.80 9.81
N PHE A 217 2.01 4.80 8.95
CA PHE A 217 0.75 5.34 8.47
C PHE A 217 0.83 5.67 6.98
N LEU A 218 -0.31 5.59 6.34
CA LEU A 218 -0.56 6.05 4.98
C LEU A 218 -1.84 6.86 4.98
N MET A 219 -1.76 8.11 4.57
CA MET A 219 -2.90 8.97 4.30
C MET A 219 -3.07 9.12 2.80
N THR A 220 -4.24 8.79 2.30
CA THR A 220 -4.61 8.86 0.88
C THR A 220 -5.68 9.92 0.68
N GLY A 221 -5.40 10.92 -0.15
CA GLY A 221 -6.34 11.98 -0.50
C GLY A 221 -6.65 11.99 -1.99
N THR A 222 -7.91 12.21 -2.34
CA THR A 222 -8.39 12.43 -3.72
C THR A 222 -9.24 13.68 -3.78
N SER A 223 -9.40 14.24 -4.99
CA SER A 223 -10.05 15.56 -5.15
C SER A 223 -11.51 15.61 -4.68
N ASN A 224 -12.20 14.46 -4.62
CA ASN A 224 -13.66 14.43 -4.37
C ASN A 224 -14.04 13.40 -3.30
N SER A 225 -13.11 12.98 -2.46
CA SER A 225 -13.35 12.00 -1.40
C SER A 225 -12.65 12.45 -0.12
N PRO A 226 -13.17 12.14 1.06
CA PRO A 226 -12.44 12.30 2.31
C PRO A 226 -11.10 11.58 2.25
N ALA A 227 -10.15 12.07 3.02
CA ALA A 227 -8.87 11.40 3.15
C ALA A 227 -9.05 10.06 3.88
N ASP A 228 -8.47 9.02 3.34
CA ASP A 228 -8.36 7.72 3.96
C ASP A 228 -7.07 7.63 4.78
N LEU A 229 -7.12 6.95 5.92
CA LEU A 229 -5.98 6.78 6.83
C LEU A 229 -5.80 5.31 7.19
N ASN A 230 -4.68 4.77 6.82
CA ASN A 230 -4.27 3.41 7.13
C ASN A 230 -3.09 3.43 8.11
N MET A 231 -3.17 2.69 9.19
CA MET A 231 -2.14 2.59 10.22
C MET A 231 -1.76 1.14 10.49
N HIS A 232 -0.46 0.92 10.72
CA HIS A 232 0.06 -0.39 11.12
C HIS A 232 0.95 -0.27 12.34
N ALA A 233 0.87 -1.28 13.20
CA ALA A 233 1.85 -1.54 14.25
C ALA A 233 2.28 -3.00 14.16
N TYR A 234 3.56 -3.23 13.92
CA TYR A 234 4.10 -4.55 13.59
C TYR A 234 5.32 -4.86 14.46
N VAL A 235 5.30 -6.01 15.11
CA VAL A 235 6.40 -6.51 15.91
C VAL A 235 7.01 -7.73 15.23
N GLU A 236 8.32 -7.73 15.06
CA GLU A 236 9.05 -8.86 14.48
C GLU A 236 10.18 -9.37 15.38
N ARG A 237 10.43 -10.65 15.27
CA ARG A 237 11.54 -11.31 15.97
C ARG A 237 12.61 -11.72 14.98
N SER A 238 13.84 -11.18 15.18
CA SER A 238 15.07 -11.54 14.43
C SER A 238 14.85 -11.66 12.91
N ASN A 239 13.93 -10.87 12.34
CA ASN A 239 13.53 -10.92 10.93
C ASN A 239 13.05 -12.32 10.46
N THR A 240 12.60 -13.18 11.39
CA THR A 240 12.17 -14.56 11.07
C THR A 240 10.66 -14.66 10.96
N TRP A 241 9.95 -14.09 11.92
CA TRP A 241 8.50 -14.01 11.94
C TRP A 241 8.04 -12.74 12.65
N GLY A 242 6.83 -12.34 12.38
CA GLY A 242 6.24 -11.19 13.04
C GLY A 242 4.75 -11.17 12.95
N VAL A 243 4.15 -10.35 13.81
CA VAL A 243 2.72 -10.11 13.90
C VAL A 243 2.46 -8.62 14.00
N GLY A 244 1.34 -8.17 13.45
CA GLY A 244 0.97 -6.77 13.47
C GLY A 244 -0.52 -6.56 13.53
N LEU A 245 -0.88 -5.32 13.74
CA LEU A 245 -2.25 -4.81 13.68
C LEU A 245 -2.34 -3.79 12.55
N HIS A 246 -3.42 -3.85 11.83
CA HIS A 246 -3.85 -2.87 10.84
C HIS A 246 -5.09 -2.15 11.37
N TYR A 247 -5.20 -0.86 11.14
CA TYR A 247 -6.37 -0.07 11.50
C TYR A 247 -6.62 1.04 10.48
N SER A 248 -7.80 1.00 9.87
CA SER A 248 -8.37 2.05 9.04
C SER A 248 -9.67 2.54 9.70
N PRO A 249 -9.70 3.76 10.27
CA PRO A 249 -10.84 4.23 11.08
C PRO A 249 -12.18 4.23 10.35
N ALA A 250 -12.17 4.40 9.03
CA ALA A 250 -13.37 4.53 8.22
C ALA A 250 -13.82 3.21 7.58
N ASP A 251 -13.04 2.15 7.69
CA ASP A 251 -13.24 0.92 6.91
C ASP A 251 -13.09 -0.34 7.77
N GLU A 252 -11.88 -0.69 8.19
CA GLU A 252 -11.61 -2.00 8.76
C GLU A 252 -10.47 -1.99 9.79
N MET A 253 -10.36 -3.07 10.54
CA MET A 253 -9.18 -3.38 11.33
C MET A 253 -8.75 -4.83 11.07
N GLY A 254 -7.47 -5.13 11.29
CA GLY A 254 -6.95 -6.44 10.95
C GLY A 254 -5.71 -6.87 11.72
N MET A 255 -5.36 -8.13 11.50
CA MET A 255 -4.15 -8.76 12.01
C MET A 255 -3.28 -9.17 10.83
N LEU A 256 -1.98 -8.92 10.98
CA LEU A 256 -0.98 -9.20 9.98
C LEU A 256 0.02 -10.20 10.53
N PHE A 257 0.36 -11.19 9.72
CA PHE A 257 1.33 -12.25 10.03
C PHE A 257 2.35 -12.33 8.92
N ARG A 258 3.61 -12.45 9.29
CA ARG A 258 4.70 -12.73 8.36
C ARG A 258 5.56 -13.86 8.91
N VAL A 259 6.02 -14.73 8.03
CA VAL A 259 7.02 -15.73 8.35
C VAL A 259 8.04 -15.81 7.23
N LYS A 260 9.29 -16.00 7.60
CA LYS A 260 10.42 -16.21 6.71
C LYS A 260 10.92 -17.65 6.89
N PRO A 261 10.39 -18.61 6.11
CA PRO A 261 10.77 -20.01 6.23
C PRO A 261 12.23 -20.28 5.87
N THR A 262 12.75 -19.53 4.91
CA THR A 262 14.15 -19.56 4.47
C THR A 262 14.64 -18.13 4.25
N ASP A 263 15.94 -17.95 3.99
CA ASP A 263 16.48 -16.62 3.71
C ASP A 263 15.94 -15.98 2.44
N ASP A 264 15.45 -16.79 1.52
CA ASP A 264 14.95 -16.34 0.23
C ASP A 264 13.43 -16.18 0.17
N TRP A 265 12.68 -16.85 1.06
CA TRP A 265 11.22 -16.89 1.00
C TRP A 265 10.57 -16.20 2.18
N HIS A 266 9.58 -15.34 1.86
CA HIS A 266 8.72 -14.69 2.84
C HIS A 266 7.27 -14.99 2.49
N LEU A 267 6.50 -15.40 3.49
CA LEU A 267 5.06 -15.59 3.39
C LEU A 267 4.39 -14.57 4.29
N PHE A 268 3.34 -13.96 3.84
CA PHE A 268 2.53 -13.04 4.64
C PHE A 268 1.05 -13.25 4.43
N TYR A 269 0.32 -12.97 5.49
CA TYR A 269 -1.12 -13.09 5.53
C TYR A 269 -1.67 -11.96 6.40
N GLN A 270 -2.72 -11.30 5.92
CA GLN A 270 -3.47 -10.31 6.68
C GLN A 270 -4.94 -10.71 6.68
N TYR A 271 -5.55 -10.64 7.84
CA TYR A 271 -6.97 -10.89 8.06
C TYR A 271 -7.60 -9.60 8.55
N ASN A 272 -8.57 -9.07 7.80
CA ASN A 272 -9.28 -7.86 8.15
C ASN A 272 -10.76 -8.14 8.38
N PHE A 273 -11.37 -7.36 9.26
CA PHE A 273 -12.81 -7.35 9.50
C PHE A 273 -13.33 -5.91 9.46
N PRO A 274 -14.48 -5.67 8.81
CA PRO A 274 -15.03 -4.33 8.64
C PRO A 274 -15.51 -3.77 9.99
N LEU A 275 -15.29 -2.46 10.16
CA LEU A 275 -15.79 -1.67 11.29
C LEU A 275 -17.12 -0.96 10.98
N THR A 276 -17.53 -0.99 9.71
CA THR A 276 -18.74 -0.34 9.20
C THR A 276 -19.93 -1.29 9.22
N GLU A 277 -21.09 -0.83 8.75
CA GLU A 277 -22.30 -1.65 8.62
C GLU A 277 -22.12 -2.87 7.69
N LEU A 278 -21.03 -2.92 6.92
CA LEU A 278 -20.65 -4.09 6.13
C LEU A 278 -20.47 -5.36 6.98
N VAL A 279 -20.20 -5.23 8.28
CA VAL A 279 -20.11 -6.37 9.21
C VAL A 279 -21.39 -7.24 9.23
N TYR A 280 -22.54 -6.68 8.86
CA TYR A 280 -23.81 -7.43 8.77
C TYR A 280 -23.91 -8.29 7.51
N VAL A 281 -23.13 -7.98 6.48
CA VAL A 281 -23.19 -8.64 5.16
C VAL A 281 -21.96 -9.50 4.91
N THR A 282 -20.77 -9.01 5.33
CA THR A 282 -19.51 -9.75 5.24
C THR A 282 -18.76 -9.65 6.56
N ARG A 283 -17.91 -10.63 6.83
CA ARG A 283 -17.12 -10.65 8.06
C ARG A 283 -15.64 -10.53 7.85
N THR A 284 -15.17 -10.68 6.61
CA THR A 284 -13.73 -10.90 6.39
C THR A 284 -13.23 -10.32 5.07
N SER A 285 -12.01 -9.80 5.13
CA SER A 285 -11.15 -9.57 3.97
C SER A 285 -9.82 -10.29 4.21
N HIS A 286 -9.17 -10.76 3.17
CA HIS A 286 -7.93 -11.53 3.26
C HIS A 286 -6.89 -11.01 2.29
N VAL A 287 -5.69 -10.76 2.78
CA VAL A 287 -4.52 -10.55 1.95
C VAL A 287 -3.58 -11.74 2.12
N VAL A 288 -3.19 -12.33 1.03
CA VAL A 288 -2.22 -13.44 1.02
C VAL A 288 -1.10 -13.06 0.06
N GLY A 289 0.13 -13.25 0.49
CA GLY A 289 1.24 -12.97 -0.40
C GLY A 289 2.47 -13.81 -0.13
N VAL A 290 3.29 -13.86 -1.16
CA VAL A 290 4.59 -14.50 -1.15
C VAL A 290 5.61 -13.54 -1.76
N ALA A 291 6.78 -13.49 -1.15
CA ALA A 291 7.89 -12.76 -1.69
C ALA A 291 9.15 -13.61 -1.67
N PHE A 292 10.02 -13.41 -2.64
CA PHE A 292 11.25 -14.19 -2.75
C PHE A 292 12.40 -13.39 -3.36
N ASN A 293 13.62 -13.80 -3.05
CA ASN A 293 14.86 -13.25 -3.57
C ASN A 293 15.36 -14.12 -4.73
N VAL A 294 15.65 -13.49 -5.86
CA VAL A 294 16.21 -14.13 -7.06
C VAL A 294 17.70 -13.85 -7.15
N MET A 295 18.11 -12.65 -6.74
CA MET A 295 19.50 -12.17 -6.85
C MET A 295 20.18 -12.19 -5.49
N GLN A 296 21.47 -12.53 -5.49
CA GLN A 296 22.30 -12.37 -4.28
C GLN A 296 22.39 -10.87 -3.94
N LYS A 297 21.99 -10.52 -2.73
CA LYS A 297 22.02 -9.12 -2.28
C LYS A 297 23.45 -8.59 -2.28
N VAL A 298 23.67 -7.51 -3.00
CA VAL A 298 24.89 -6.73 -2.90
C VAL A 298 24.86 -5.98 -1.55
N THR A 299 25.69 -6.39 -0.62
CA THR A 299 25.68 -6.02 0.80
C THR A 299 26.15 -4.59 1.13
N SER A 300 26.32 -3.69 0.16
CA SER A 300 27.06 -2.45 0.39
C SER A 300 26.24 -1.17 0.65
N LEU A 301 24.92 -1.22 0.62
CA LEU A 301 24.09 -0.05 0.95
C LEU A 301 23.09 -0.44 2.02
N THR A 302 23.07 0.29 3.12
CA THR A 302 22.08 0.18 4.19
C THR A 302 20.70 0.43 3.60
N SER A 303 20.03 -0.64 3.15
CA SER A 303 18.62 -0.55 2.82
C SER A 303 17.87 -0.37 4.13
N PRO A 304 17.07 0.67 4.30
CA PRO A 304 16.24 0.80 5.48
C PRO A 304 15.28 -0.38 5.51
N ARG A 305 15.27 -1.11 6.63
CA ARG A 305 14.40 -2.27 6.84
C ARG A 305 13.01 -1.83 7.35
N TYR A 306 12.37 -0.86 6.69
CA TYR A 306 11.08 -0.34 7.14
C TYR A 306 9.89 -1.02 6.48
N PHE A 307 10.11 -1.54 5.29
CA PHE A 307 9.10 -2.30 4.56
C PHE A 307 9.34 -3.79 4.79
N LEU A 308 8.27 -4.52 4.97
CA LEU A 308 8.25 -5.94 5.30
C LEU A 308 8.50 -6.83 4.09
#